data_1c552cc58f1dd9af6cf51e090056b19f
#
_entry.id   1c552cc58f1dd9af6cf51e090056b19f
#
_cell.length_a   1.000
_cell.length_b   1.000
_cell.length_c   1.000
_cell.angle_alpha   90.00
_cell.angle_beta   90.00
_cell.angle_gamma   90.00
#
_symmetry.space_group_name_H-M   'P 1'
#
loop_
_entity.id
_entity.type
_entity.pdbx_description
1 polymer ?
#
loop_
_entity_poly.entity_id
_entity_poly.type
_entity_poly.pdbx_seq_one_letter_code
_entity_poly.pdbx_strand_id
1 'polypeptide(L)'
;MDVGSIPTGSATASSGGGDNDAAQTLMIAYDGSPNADRAIRYAGQFLRARSAVVVTAWQPGGMTPARMSTLAGGMQPFIDTQLDAGVDRALEEEASAVNGRGVELATDCGLAARGLLVEVESTVWGALVAAAEALDVDLLVTGTRGASGLKALLRSSVAERVLKHCHRPVFIVPAKCEREPQVTP
;
A
#
# COMPACT_ATOMS: atom_id res chain seq x y z
N MET A 1 -34.27 -44.71 49.14
CA MET A 1 -33.64 -44.55 47.82
C MET A 1 -33.39 -43.07 47.65
N ASP A 2 -32.18 -42.71 47.91
CA ASP A 2 -31.74 -41.32 48.05
C ASP A 2 -31.24 -40.84 46.65
N VAL A 3 -31.83 -39.78 46.13
CA VAL A 3 -31.41 -39.18 44.88
C VAL A 3 -30.54 -37.96 45.17
N GLY A 4 -29.25 -38.15 45.04
CA GLY A 4 -28.23 -37.17 45.31
C GLY A 4 -28.38 -35.89 44.50
N SER A 5 -28.34 -34.78 45.19
CA SER A 5 -28.27 -33.42 44.70
C SER A 5 -26.93 -33.16 44.00
N ILE A 6 -27.00 -32.67 42.76
CA ILE A 6 -25.86 -32.19 42.01
C ILE A 6 -25.58 -30.72 42.38
N PRO A 7 -24.38 -30.33 42.81
CA PRO A 7 -24.09 -28.93 43.08
C PRO A 7 -23.89 -28.19 41.77
N THR A 8 -24.70 -27.17 41.53
CA THR A 8 -24.52 -26.14 40.50
C THR A 8 -23.31 -25.28 40.85
N GLY A 9 -22.17 -25.62 40.28
CA GLY A 9 -20.98 -24.76 40.29
C GLY A 9 -21.17 -23.60 39.34
N SER A 10 -21.34 -22.40 39.87
CA SER A 10 -21.28 -21.16 39.10
C SER A 10 -19.85 -20.96 38.60
N ALA A 11 -19.62 -21.25 37.33
CA ALA A 11 -18.39 -20.87 36.64
C ALA A 11 -18.45 -19.35 36.40
N THR A 12 -17.79 -18.59 37.25
CA THR A 12 -17.42 -17.21 36.95
C THR A 12 -16.47 -17.24 35.77
N ALA A 13 -16.99 -16.97 34.57
CA ALA A 13 -16.20 -16.67 33.42
C ALA A 13 -15.44 -15.38 33.68
N SER A 14 -14.18 -15.48 34.09
CA SER A 14 -13.28 -14.36 34.07
C SER A 14 -13.06 -14.00 32.60
N SER A 15 -13.67 -12.92 32.15
CA SER A 15 -13.40 -12.25 30.91
C SER A 15 -11.97 -11.69 30.97
N GLY A 16 -11.00 -12.51 30.66
CA GLY A 16 -9.65 -12.08 30.30
C GLY A 16 -9.72 -11.37 28.96
N GLY A 17 -10.22 -10.15 28.96
CA GLY A 17 -9.97 -9.21 27.88
C GLY A 17 -8.48 -8.87 27.94
N GLY A 18 -7.66 -9.68 27.27
CA GLY A 18 -6.30 -9.26 26.95
C GLY A 18 -6.42 -8.05 26.02
N ASP A 19 -6.13 -6.87 26.58
CA ASP A 19 -5.84 -5.67 25.81
C ASP A 19 -4.61 -5.94 24.93
N ASN A 20 -4.83 -6.63 23.81
CA ASN A 20 -3.91 -6.67 22.71
C ASN A 20 -4.20 -5.44 21.82
N ASP A 21 -4.23 -4.26 22.45
CA ASP A 21 -4.34 -2.96 21.79
C ASP A 21 -2.97 -2.49 21.28
N ALA A 22 -2.15 -3.43 20.82
CA ALA A 22 -1.02 -3.11 19.97
C ALA A 22 -1.61 -2.57 18.68
N ALA A 23 -1.53 -1.24 18.53
CA ALA A 23 -2.11 -0.55 17.38
C ALA A 23 -1.53 -1.14 16.09
N GLN A 24 -2.35 -1.89 15.37
CA GLN A 24 -1.95 -2.50 14.10
C GLN A 24 -1.52 -1.40 13.12
N THR A 25 -0.35 -1.61 12.51
CA THR A 25 0.21 -0.71 11.51
C THR A 25 -0.01 -1.28 10.11
N LEU A 26 -0.73 -0.55 9.28
CA LEU A 26 -0.89 -0.88 7.88
C LEU A 26 0.22 -0.26 7.05
N MET A 27 0.65 -0.96 6.02
CA MET A 27 1.31 -0.35 4.87
C MET A 27 0.35 -0.32 3.70
N ILE A 28 0.13 0.85 3.10
CA ILE A 28 -0.76 1.01 1.94
C ILE A 28 0.07 1.41 0.73
N ALA A 29 0.16 0.53 -0.27
CA ALA A 29 0.82 0.84 -1.54
C ALA A 29 -0.08 1.77 -2.36
N TYR A 30 0.44 2.96 -2.68
CA TYR A 30 -0.31 4.03 -3.33
C TYR A 30 0.44 4.64 -4.51
N ASP A 31 -0.24 4.73 -5.66
CA ASP A 31 0.29 5.27 -6.91
C ASP A 31 -0.60 6.37 -7.52
N GLY A 32 -1.58 6.88 -6.76
CA GLY A 32 -2.52 7.89 -7.23
C GLY A 32 -3.61 7.36 -8.15
N SER A 33 -3.69 6.06 -8.39
CA SER A 33 -4.74 5.48 -9.24
C SER A 33 -6.09 5.43 -8.49
N PRO A 34 -7.23 5.47 -9.23
CA PRO A 34 -8.54 5.28 -8.60
C PRO A 34 -8.69 3.95 -7.86
N ASN A 35 -7.89 2.95 -8.21
CA ASN A 35 -7.90 1.67 -7.49
C ASN A 35 -7.12 1.74 -6.19
N ALA A 36 -6.03 2.52 -6.14
CA ALA A 36 -5.30 2.80 -4.92
C ALA A 36 -6.12 3.67 -3.95
N ASP A 37 -6.85 4.67 -4.46
CA ASP A 37 -7.81 5.45 -3.65
C ASP A 37 -8.85 4.55 -3.00
N ARG A 38 -9.39 3.61 -3.79
CA ARG A 38 -10.35 2.63 -3.28
C ARG A 38 -9.74 1.74 -2.21
N ALA A 39 -8.48 1.31 -2.40
CA ALA A 39 -7.78 0.48 -1.41
C ALA A 39 -7.64 1.20 -0.07
N ILE A 40 -7.33 2.50 -0.05
CA ILE A 40 -7.30 3.33 1.17
C ILE A 40 -8.68 3.37 1.82
N ARG A 41 -9.76 3.65 1.06
CA ARG A 41 -11.13 3.73 1.60
C ARG A 41 -11.57 2.40 2.22
N TYR A 42 -11.28 1.28 1.55
CA TYR A 42 -11.58 -0.05 2.10
C TYR A 42 -10.75 -0.35 3.35
N ALA A 43 -9.48 0.05 3.38
CA ALA A 43 -8.66 -0.12 4.57
C ALA A 43 -9.24 0.62 5.77
N GLY A 44 -9.62 1.89 5.62
CA GLY A 44 -10.24 2.67 6.68
C GLY A 44 -11.60 2.13 7.13
N GLN A 45 -12.38 1.55 6.21
CA GLN A 45 -13.71 1.04 6.55
C GLN A 45 -13.69 -0.36 7.18
N PHE A 46 -12.86 -1.27 6.70
CA PHE A 46 -12.93 -2.69 7.06
C PHE A 46 -11.82 -3.17 7.98
N LEU A 47 -10.72 -2.44 8.08
CA LEU A 47 -9.60 -2.82 8.92
C LEU A 47 -9.63 -2.03 10.24
N ARG A 48 -9.36 -2.73 11.35
CA ARG A 48 -9.35 -2.10 12.68
C ARG A 48 -8.03 -1.40 13.02
N ALA A 49 -7.22 -1.13 12.03
CA ALA A 49 -5.97 -0.44 12.22
C ALA A 49 -6.18 1.04 12.50
N ARG A 50 -5.33 1.62 13.36
CA ARG A 50 -5.36 3.05 13.67
C ARG A 50 -4.23 3.80 12.99
N SER A 51 -3.15 3.14 12.61
CA SER A 51 -2.00 3.75 11.95
C SER A 51 -1.75 3.17 10.56
N ALA A 52 -1.34 4.02 9.63
CA ALA A 52 -1.01 3.63 8.28
C ALA A 52 0.25 4.33 7.78
N VAL A 53 1.08 3.61 7.04
CA VAL A 53 2.17 4.16 6.24
C VAL A 53 1.75 4.07 4.77
N VAL A 54 1.49 5.22 4.16
CA VAL A 54 1.21 5.30 2.72
C VAL A 54 2.53 5.31 1.97
N VAL A 55 2.77 4.28 1.17
CA VAL A 55 4.04 4.07 0.46
C VAL A 55 3.85 4.29 -1.02
N THR A 56 4.61 5.21 -1.59
CA THR A 56 4.69 5.45 -3.03
C THR A 56 6.06 5.07 -3.54
N ALA A 57 6.10 4.13 -4.49
CA ALA A 57 7.33 3.71 -5.14
C ALA A 57 7.64 4.64 -6.32
N TRP A 58 8.88 5.11 -6.41
CA TRP A 58 9.36 5.93 -7.50
C TRP A 58 10.71 5.42 -8.02
N GLN A 59 11.07 5.75 -9.25
CA GLN A 59 12.28 5.25 -9.87
C GLN A 59 13.10 6.41 -10.42
N PRO A 60 14.32 6.64 -9.90
CA PRO A 60 15.25 7.58 -10.50
C PRO A 60 15.69 7.10 -11.89
N GLY A 61 16.06 8.02 -12.74
CA GLY A 61 16.43 7.69 -14.10
C GLY A 61 15.31 7.15 -14.97
N GLY A 62 14.04 7.31 -14.55
CA GLY A 62 12.87 6.81 -15.26
C GLY A 62 12.83 7.23 -16.73
N MET A 63 12.27 6.36 -17.60
CA MET A 63 12.09 6.62 -19.02
C MET A 63 11.03 7.70 -19.23
N THR A 64 11.45 8.96 -19.19
CA THR A 64 10.59 10.07 -19.55
C THR A 64 10.30 10.06 -21.07
N PRO A 65 9.19 10.67 -21.55
CA PRO A 65 8.93 10.83 -22.99
C PRO A 65 10.10 11.49 -23.73
N ALA A 66 10.86 12.38 -23.08
CA ALA A 66 12.05 13.00 -23.64
C ALA A 66 13.19 11.99 -23.84
N ARG A 67 13.45 11.09 -22.89
CA ARG A 67 14.43 10.00 -23.02
C ARG A 67 14.00 8.98 -24.08
N MET A 68 12.71 8.68 -24.17
CA MET A 68 12.17 7.80 -25.22
C MET A 68 12.39 8.37 -26.61
N SER A 69 12.21 9.69 -26.82
CA SER A 69 12.42 10.33 -28.11
C SER A 69 13.90 10.37 -28.53
N THR A 70 14.83 10.52 -27.59
CA THR A 70 16.29 10.49 -27.83
C THR A 70 16.76 9.10 -28.28
N LEU A 71 16.24 8.05 -27.64
CA LEU A 71 16.53 6.66 -28.02
C LEU A 71 15.96 6.30 -29.40
N ALA A 72 14.75 6.77 -29.72
CA ALA A 72 14.12 6.56 -31.02
C ALA A 72 14.84 7.30 -32.16
N GLY A 73 15.55 8.40 -31.87
CA GLY A 73 16.34 9.18 -32.82
C GLY A 73 17.74 8.63 -33.11
N GLY A 74 18.14 7.51 -32.50
CA GLY A 74 19.46 6.89 -32.71
C GLY A 74 20.63 7.71 -32.16
N MET A 75 20.40 8.77 -31.43
CA MET A 75 21.43 9.50 -30.68
C MET A 75 21.80 8.75 -29.42
N GLN A 76 23.11 8.49 -29.25
CA GLN A 76 23.57 8.01 -27.94
C GLN A 76 23.24 9.07 -26.89
N PRO A 77 22.62 8.66 -25.75
CA PRO A 77 22.34 9.61 -24.71
C PRO A 77 23.67 10.21 -24.22
N PHE A 78 23.87 11.50 -24.43
CA PHE A 78 24.85 12.24 -23.67
C PHE A 78 24.39 12.14 -22.20
N ILE A 79 25.17 11.47 -21.36
CA ILE A 79 24.96 11.41 -19.93
C ILE A 79 25.33 12.79 -19.40
N ASP A 80 24.39 13.71 -19.44
CA ASP A 80 24.52 14.99 -18.74
C ASP A 80 24.02 14.78 -17.33
N THR A 81 24.95 14.57 -16.41
CA THR A 81 24.69 14.30 -14.99
C THR A 81 23.84 15.38 -14.31
N GLN A 82 23.86 16.61 -14.83
CA GLN A 82 23.04 17.71 -14.29
C GLN A 82 21.58 17.65 -14.80
N LEU A 83 21.37 17.27 -16.06
CA LEU A 83 20.05 17.05 -16.61
C LEU A 83 19.39 15.83 -15.96
N ASP A 84 20.14 14.76 -15.72
CA ASP A 84 19.67 13.55 -15.06
C ASP A 84 19.24 13.84 -13.59
N ALA A 85 20.03 14.58 -12.84
CA ALA A 85 19.69 14.99 -11.47
C ALA A 85 18.44 15.90 -11.41
N GLY A 86 18.24 16.75 -12.41
CA GLY A 86 17.03 17.58 -12.51
C GLY A 86 15.78 16.77 -12.79
N VAL A 87 15.90 15.74 -13.64
CA VAL A 87 14.80 14.82 -13.95
C VAL A 87 14.43 13.96 -12.74
N ASP A 88 15.42 13.42 -12.04
CA ASP A 88 15.19 12.58 -10.86
C ASP A 88 14.51 13.38 -9.76
N ARG A 89 14.92 14.62 -9.54
CA ARG A 89 14.26 15.51 -8.59
C ARG A 89 12.80 15.79 -8.95
N ALA A 90 12.49 16.03 -10.23
CA ALA A 90 11.12 16.25 -10.68
C ALA A 90 10.25 15.00 -10.48
N LEU A 91 10.81 13.80 -10.70
CA LEU A 91 10.11 12.53 -10.47
C LEU A 91 9.86 12.28 -8.98
N GLU A 92 10.81 12.61 -8.13
CA GLU A 92 10.66 12.53 -6.68
C GLU A 92 9.60 13.53 -6.17
N GLU A 93 9.61 14.76 -6.67
CA GLU A 93 8.60 15.78 -6.34
C GLU A 93 7.19 15.35 -6.78
N GLU A 94 7.05 14.74 -7.97
CA GLU A 94 5.79 14.17 -8.45
C GLU A 94 5.32 13.01 -7.55
N ALA A 95 6.23 12.09 -7.21
CA ALA A 95 5.93 10.98 -6.31
C ALA A 95 5.54 11.47 -4.91
N SER A 96 6.20 12.53 -4.42
CA SER A 96 5.87 13.17 -3.16
C SER A 96 4.47 13.79 -3.17
N ALA A 97 4.11 14.46 -4.25
CA ALA A 97 2.77 15.02 -4.41
C ALA A 97 1.70 13.92 -4.48
N VAL A 98 1.99 12.80 -5.17
CA VAL A 98 1.12 11.62 -5.17
C VAL A 98 0.97 11.07 -3.76
N ASN A 99 2.08 10.86 -3.06
CA ASN A 99 2.09 10.31 -1.70
C ASN A 99 1.28 11.20 -0.74
N GLY A 100 1.46 12.52 -0.81
CA GLY A 100 0.73 13.49 0.01
C GLY A 100 -0.78 13.35 -0.13
N ARG A 101 -1.30 13.22 -1.37
CA ARG A 101 -2.73 12.97 -1.60
C ARG A 101 -3.21 11.66 -0.97
N GLY A 102 -2.38 10.62 -1.02
CA GLY A 102 -2.70 9.34 -0.37
C GLY A 102 -2.76 9.45 1.15
N VAL A 103 -1.87 10.23 1.75
CA VAL A 103 -1.86 10.51 3.20
C VAL A 103 -3.11 11.29 3.62
N GLU A 104 -3.47 12.32 2.87
CA GLU A 104 -4.70 13.09 3.11
C GLU A 104 -5.93 12.19 3.05
N LEU A 105 -6.05 11.39 1.99
CA LEU A 105 -7.16 10.46 1.83
C LEU A 105 -7.23 9.42 2.96
N ALA A 106 -6.09 8.88 3.39
CA ALA A 106 -6.04 7.93 4.50
C ALA A 106 -6.46 8.57 5.82
N THR A 107 -6.05 9.82 6.04
CA THR A 107 -6.45 10.62 7.22
C THR A 107 -7.96 10.89 7.22
N ASP A 108 -8.52 11.26 6.08
CA ASP A 108 -9.98 11.46 5.90
C ASP A 108 -10.77 10.17 6.14
N CYS A 109 -10.15 9.01 5.91
CA CYS A 109 -10.72 7.70 6.21
C CYS A 109 -10.50 7.25 7.67
N GLY A 110 -10.00 8.13 8.55
CA GLY A 110 -9.84 7.87 9.99
C GLY A 110 -8.56 7.15 10.39
N LEU A 111 -7.57 7.06 9.49
CA LEU A 111 -6.27 6.46 9.79
C LEU A 111 -5.26 7.54 10.22
N ALA A 112 -4.49 7.30 11.27
CA ALA A 112 -3.32 8.11 11.57
C ALA A 112 -2.23 7.80 10.54
N ALA A 113 -2.22 8.54 9.42
CA ALA A 113 -1.41 8.24 8.26
C ALA A 113 -0.14 9.08 8.20
N ARG A 114 0.95 8.46 7.72
CA ARG A 114 2.19 9.15 7.31
C ARG A 114 2.63 8.64 5.94
N GLY A 115 3.36 9.48 5.21
CA GLY A 115 3.90 9.14 3.91
C GLY A 115 5.31 8.55 3.98
N LEU A 116 5.64 7.72 2.99
CA LEU A 116 6.97 7.24 2.71
C LEU A 116 7.17 7.08 1.21
N LEU A 117 8.24 7.63 0.68
CA LEU A 117 8.71 7.34 -0.67
C LEU A 117 9.73 6.20 -0.61
N VAL A 118 9.62 5.25 -1.54
CA VAL A 118 10.59 4.17 -1.69
C VAL A 118 11.16 4.18 -3.10
N GLU A 119 12.47 4.15 -3.19
CA GLU A 119 13.17 4.08 -4.45
C GLU A 119 13.12 2.66 -5.02
N VAL A 120 12.87 2.56 -6.33
CA VAL A 120 12.83 1.29 -7.05
C VAL A 120 14.18 1.00 -7.67
N GLU A 121 14.96 0.15 -7.06
CA GLU A 121 16.25 -0.30 -7.62
C GLU A 121 16.07 -1.30 -8.77
N SER A 122 15.10 -2.21 -8.66
CA SER A 122 14.86 -3.25 -9.66
C SER A 122 13.39 -3.40 -10.05
N THR A 123 12.52 -3.59 -9.08
CA THR A 123 11.09 -3.81 -9.31
C THR A 123 10.23 -3.11 -8.26
N VAL A 124 9.09 -2.55 -8.68
CA VAL A 124 8.14 -1.90 -7.77
C VAL A 124 7.67 -2.86 -6.66
N TRP A 125 7.33 -4.10 -6.99
CA TRP A 125 6.89 -5.07 -5.98
C TRP A 125 7.99 -5.42 -4.99
N GLY A 126 9.26 -5.50 -5.44
CA GLY A 126 10.40 -5.76 -4.57
C GLY A 126 10.63 -4.62 -3.57
N ALA A 127 10.57 -3.38 -4.04
CA ALA A 127 10.67 -2.21 -3.18
C ALA A 127 9.55 -2.16 -2.13
N LEU A 128 8.31 -2.51 -2.52
CA LEU A 128 7.18 -2.56 -1.59
C LEU A 128 7.32 -3.68 -0.54
N VAL A 129 7.78 -4.86 -0.94
CA VAL A 129 8.01 -5.97 -0.01
C VAL A 129 9.12 -5.62 0.97
N ALA A 130 10.25 -5.09 0.49
CA ALA A 130 11.35 -4.65 1.34
C ALA A 130 10.91 -3.55 2.34
N ALA A 131 10.10 -2.60 1.90
CA ALA A 131 9.53 -1.57 2.76
C ALA A 131 8.61 -2.16 3.84
N ALA A 132 7.76 -3.13 3.49
CA ALA A 132 6.88 -3.79 4.45
C ALA A 132 7.66 -4.54 5.54
N GLU A 133 8.76 -5.17 5.17
CA GLU A 133 9.67 -5.86 6.10
C GLU A 133 10.42 -4.85 6.99
N ALA A 134 11.01 -3.81 6.39
CA ALA A 134 11.78 -2.80 7.12
C ALA A 134 10.92 -1.99 8.12
N LEU A 135 9.65 -1.76 7.80
CA LEU A 135 8.70 -1.06 8.65
C LEU A 135 8.04 -1.96 9.69
N ASP A 136 8.26 -3.26 9.62
CA ASP A 136 7.64 -4.28 10.49
C ASP A 136 6.11 -4.14 10.57
N VAL A 137 5.45 -3.92 9.41
CA VAL A 137 4.01 -3.72 9.36
C VAL A 137 3.24 -5.02 9.55
N ASP A 138 2.04 -4.93 10.11
CA ASP A 138 1.18 -6.10 10.36
C ASP A 138 0.45 -6.56 9.10
N LEU A 139 0.16 -5.63 8.16
CA LEU A 139 -0.62 -5.92 6.96
C LEU A 139 -0.24 -4.97 5.82
N LEU A 140 -0.09 -5.52 4.63
CA LEU A 140 0.09 -4.75 3.41
C LEU A 140 -1.24 -4.64 2.65
N VAL A 141 -1.62 -3.42 2.26
CA VAL A 141 -2.81 -3.12 1.47
C VAL A 141 -2.42 -2.67 0.08
N THR A 142 -3.04 -3.23 -0.97
CA THR A 142 -2.79 -2.84 -2.36
C THR A 142 -4.02 -3.00 -3.24
N GLY A 143 -4.11 -2.18 -4.29
CA GLY A 143 -5.04 -2.39 -5.39
C GLY A 143 -4.49 -3.39 -6.42
N THR A 144 -5.35 -4.00 -7.23
CA THR A 144 -4.94 -4.92 -8.31
C THR A 144 -4.44 -4.21 -9.57
N ARG A 145 -4.64 -2.87 -9.70
CA ARG A 145 -4.21 -2.06 -10.86
C ARG A 145 -3.61 -0.76 -10.39
N GLY A 146 -2.53 -0.33 -11.04
CA GLY A 146 -1.88 0.94 -10.81
C GLY A 146 -2.25 2.03 -11.81
N ALA A 147 -1.66 3.22 -11.63
CA ALA A 147 -1.89 4.43 -12.43
C ALA A 147 -1.53 4.26 -13.91
N SER A 148 -0.60 3.41 -14.25
CA SER A 148 -0.10 3.23 -15.62
C SER A 148 -1.07 2.58 -16.59
N GLY A 149 -2.37 2.53 -16.31
CA GLY A 149 -3.50 2.26 -17.24
C GLY A 149 -3.25 1.39 -18.49
N LEU A 150 -2.05 0.90 -18.64
CA LEU A 150 -1.63 0.05 -19.74
C LEU A 150 -2.48 -1.21 -19.75
N LYS A 151 -3.36 -1.27 -20.74
CA LYS A 151 -4.11 -2.47 -21.16
C LYS A 151 -3.17 -3.64 -21.51
N ALA A 152 -1.88 -3.46 -21.33
CA ALA A 152 -0.85 -4.38 -21.70
C ALA A 152 -0.52 -5.31 -20.54
N LEU A 153 -0.86 -6.56 -20.79
CA LEU A 153 -0.20 -7.72 -20.23
C LEU A 153 -0.56 -8.06 -18.78
N LEU A 154 -1.64 -8.71 -18.67
CA LEU A 154 -2.12 -9.74 -17.75
C LEU A 154 -1.08 -10.78 -17.24
N ARG A 155 0.18 -10.43 -17.12
CA ARG A 155 1.19 -11.31 -16.54
C ARG A 155 1.95 -10.56 -15.46
N SER A 156 1.56 -10.83 -14.24
CA SER A 156 2.08 -10.38 -12.96
C SER A 156 1.80 -8.90 -12.61
N SER A 157 0.59 -8.64 -12.10
CA SER A 157 0.34 -7.37 -11.40
C SER A 157 1.28 -7.24 -10.20
N VAL A 158 1.60 -6.01 -9.79
CA VAL A 158 2.37 -5.76 -8.55
C VAL A 158 1.74 -6.53 -7.38
N ALA A 159 0.41 -6.51 -7.26
CA ALA A 159 -0.33 -7.25 -6.24
C ALA A 159 -0.07 -8.77 -6.27
N GLU A 160 0.00 -9.40 -7.44
CA GLU A 160 0.29 -10.84 -7.56
C GLU A 160 1.72 -11.16 -7.09
N ARG A 161 2.69 -10.32 -7.45
CA ARG A 161 4.08 -10.48 -7.03
C ARG A 161 4.24 -10.26 -5.54
N VAL A 162 3.61 -9.21 -5.01
CA VAL A 162 3.56 -8.96 -3.56
C VAL A 162 2.96 -10.16 -2.84
N LEU A 163 1.82 -10.69 -3.28
CA LEU A 163 1.19 -11.86 -2.66
C LEU A 163 2.10 -13.10 -2.64
N LYS A 164 2.94 -13.28 -3.66
CA LYS A 164 3.84 -14.43 -3.75
C LYS A 164 5.10 -14.29 -2.90
N HIS A 165 5.55 -13.09 -2.65
CA HIS A 165 6.87 -12.83 -2.06
C HIS A 165 6.83 -12.07 -0.73
N CYS A 166 5.67 -11.51 -0.35
CA CYS A 166 5.50 -10.84 0.93
C CYS A 166 5.26 -11.87 2.04
N HIS A 167 6.00 -11.77 3.13
CA HIS A 167 5.83 -12.62 4.31
C HIS A 167 4.79 -12.08 5.30
N ARG A 168 4.14 -10.97 4.95
CA ARG A 168 3.08 -10.34 5.73
C ARG A 168 1.71 -10.65 5.11
N PRO A 169 0.62 -10.66 5.88
CA PRO A 169 -0.73 -10.68 5.34
C PRO A 169 -0.92 -9.57 4.30
N VAL A 170 -1.68 -9.85 3.24
CA VAL A 170 -1.92 -8.89 2.16
C VAL A 170 -3.42 -8.73 1.94
N PHE A 171 -3.90 -7.50 2.00
CA PHE A 171 -5.26 -7.12 1.66
C PHE A 171 -5.30 -6.54 0.25
N ILE A 172 -5.96 -7.23 -0.67
CA ILE A 172 -6.00 -6.84 -2.07
C ILE A 172 -7.40 -6.36 -2.44
N VAL A 173 -7.48 -5.13 -2.98
CA VAL A 173 -8.73 -4.54 -3.46
C VAL A 173 -8.83 -4.66 -4.97
N PRO A 174 -9.83 -5.42 -5.50
CA PRO A 174 -10.03 -5.59 -6.92
C PRO A 174 -10.40 -4.29 -7.63
N ALA A 175 -9.93 -4.10 -8.87
CA ALA A 175 -10.26 -2.93 -9.68
C ALA A 175 -11.76 -2.82 -10.01
N LYS A 176 -12.46 -3.94 -10.07
CA LYS A 176 -13.92 -4.03 -10.30
C LYS A 176 -14.67 -4.36 -9.01
N CYS A 177 -14.44 -3.60 -7.96
CA CYS A 177 -15.24 -3.73 -6.75
C CYS A 177 -16.49 -2.86 -6.90
N GLU A 178 -17.68 -3.47 -6.95
CA GLU A 178 -18.94 -2.78 -7.22
C GLU A 178 -19.49 -2.02 -5.99
N ARG A 179 -19.03 -2.38 -4.80
CA ARG A 179 -19.40 -1.64 -3.60
C ARG A 179 -18.43 -0.50 -3.35
N GLU A 180 -18.91 0.71 -3.41
CA GLU A 180 -18.16 1.85 -2.87
C GLU A 180 -18.22 1.83 -1.34
N PRO A 181 -17.07 2.01 -0.66
CA PRO A 181 -17.09 2.17 0.79
C PRO A 181 -17.86 3.43 1.12
N GLN A 182 -18.85 3.28 2.00
CA GLN A 182 -19.59 4.44 2.52
C GLN A 182 -18.68 5.16 3.51
N VAL A 183 -18.21 6.34 3.16
CA VAL A 183 -17.57 7.24 4.12
C VAL A 183 -18.71 7.80 4.97
N THR A 184 -18.86 7.29 6.19
CA THR A 184 -19.76 7.90 7.16
C THR A 184 -19.03 9.11 7.73
N PRO A 185 -19.65 10.31 7.68
CA PRO A 185 -19.06 11.53 8.20
C PRO A 185 -18.91 11.51 9.72
#